data_b30e19828f4ad258cf2fd9751fc233a4
#
_entry.id   b30e19828f4ad258cf2fd9751fc233a4
#
_cell.length_a   1.000
_cell.length_b   1.000
_cell.length_c   1.000
_cell.angle_alpha   90.00
_cell.angle_beta   90.00
_cell.angle_gamma   90.00
#
_symmetry.space_group_name_H-M   'P 1'
#
loop_
_entity.id
_entity.type
_entity.pdbx_description
1 polymer ?
#
loop_
_entity_poly.entity_id
_entity_poly.type
_entity_poly.pdbx_seq_one_letter_code
_entity_poly.pdbx_strand_id
1 'polypeptide(L)'
;MLKLIKKEFVLCLHPTSVIFLFFSALVFVPNYPYEVIFFFSGLSVYFVCMASRENKDLSFTCALPVKKESVPLARILMTVILQCVLLLLTIIMGTIKECILPVDMQYNAVGISANIALAGNGALILGCFNLVFFPLYYRSPEKIGVPFVAAATLLFLLIGACVCLRWTVPLFSEVLNGGNTFHFGAKFTALSVGVGIYAA
;
A
#
# COMPACT_ATOMS: atom_id res chain seq x y z
N MET A 1 20.42 9.98 9.85
CA MET A 1 19.27 9.38 9.18
C MET A 1 18.87 8.05 9.80
N LEU A 2 19.73 7.02 9.82
CA LEU A 2 19.41 5.70 10.38
C LEU A 2 18.88 5.75 11.82
N LYS A 3 19.44 6.60 12.70
CA LYS A 3 18.96 6.77 14.08
C LYS A 3 17.52 7.32 14.14
N LEU A 4 17.14 8.22 13.21
CA LEU A 4 15.78 8.75 13.11
C LEU A 4 14.81 7.68 12.61
N ILE A 5 15.18 6.91 11.60
CA ILE A 5 14.36 5.78 11.10
C ILE A 5 14.15 4.76 12.23
N LYS A 6 15.21 4.38 12.94
CA LYS A 6 15.10 3.47 14.11
C LYS A 6 14.14 4.03 15.18
N LYS A 7 14.22 5.34 15.45
CA LYS A 7 13.30 6.03 16.36
C LYS A 7 11.85 5.90 15.87
N GLU A 8 11.58 6.13 14.58
CA GLU A 8 10.23 6.00 14.01
C GLU A 8 9.68 4.58 14.21
N PHE A 9 10.49 3.54 13.94
CA PHE A 9 10.07 2.16 14.16
C PHE A 9 9.82 1.80 15.63
N VAL A 10 10.60 2.34 16.55
CA VAL A 10 10.49 2.00 17.98
C VAL A 10 9.39 2.80 18.69
N LEU A 11 9.24 4.09 18.35
CA LEU A 11 8.35 5.00 19.07
C LEU A 11 7.04 5.32 18.34
N CYS A 12 7.03 5.30 17.01
CA CYS A 12 5.89 5.74 16.23
C CYS A 12 5.12 4.61 15.54
N LEU A 13 5.74 3.42 15.41
CA LEU A 13 5.06 2.27 14.80
C LEU A 13 3.87 1.84 15.67
N HIS A 14 2.67 2.04 15.14
CA HIS A 14 1.46 1.61 15.83
C HIS A 14 1.24 0.10 15.67
N PRO A 15 0.80 -0.65 16.71
CA PRO A 15 0.57 -2.10 16.61
C PRO A 15 -0.37 -2.51 15.47
N THR A 16 -1.36 -1.69 15.15
CA THR A 16 -2.28 -1.94 14.03
C THR A 16 -1.56 -2.01 12.69
N SER A 17 -0.42 -1.31 12.53
CA SER A 17 0.36 -1.37 11.30
C SER A 17 0.89 -2.78 11.03
N VAL A 18 1.29 -3.49 12.08
CA VAL A 18 1.72 -4.89 12.00
C VAL A 18 0.54 -5.80 11.66
N ILE A 19 -0.62 -5.57 12.30
CA ILE A 19 -1.85 -6.33 12.04
C ILE A 19 -2.26 -6.19 10.56
N PHE A 20 -2.17 -4.99 10.00
CA PHE A 20 -2.54 -4.74 8.61
C PHE A 20 -1.60 -5.39 7.58
N LEU A 21 -0.36 -5.71 7.96
CA LEU A 21 0.51 -6.54 7.10
C LEU A 21 -0.05 -7.96 6.92
N PHE A 22 -0.67 -8.53 7.96
CA PHE A 22 -1.31 -9.84 7.86
C PHE A 22 -2.56 -9.84 6.97
N PHE A 23 -3.13 -8.68 6.65
CA PHE A 23 -4.24 -8.59 5.69
C PHE A 23 -3.84 -8.98 4.25
N SER A 24 -2.54 -9.11 3.97
CA SER A 24 -2.08 -9.81 2.76
C SER A 24 -2.69 -11.21 2.61
N ALA A 25 -3.06 -11.87 3.71
CA ALA A 25 -3.75 -13.17 3.70
C ALA A 25 -5.20 -13.11 3.14
N LEU A 26 -5.81 -11.93 3.02
CA LEU A 26 -7.13 -11.77 2.37
C LEU A 26 -7.14 -12.23 0.90
N VAL A 27 -5.96 -12.38 0.31
CA VAL A 27 -5.78 -13.00 -1.01
C VAL A 27 -6.41 -14.42 -1.10
N PHE A 28 -6.52 -15.15 0.01
CA PHE A 28 -7.16 -16.46 0.05
C PHE A 28 -8.69 -16.43 0.10
N VAL A 29 -9.28 -15.26 0.37
CA VAL A 29 -10.74 -15.11 0.39
C VAL A 29 -11.27 -15.06 -1.04
N PRO A 30 -12.17 -15.98 -1.45
CA PRO A 30 -12.74 -15.97 -2.79
C PRO A 30 -13.68 -14.77 -2.99
N ASN A 31 -13.77 -14.29 -4.23
CA ASN A 31 -14.67 -13.18 -4.63
C ASN A 31 -14.46 -11.88 -3.84
N TYR A 32 -13.24 -11.62 -3.41
CA TYR A 32 -12.86 -10.43 -2.67
C TYR A 32 -12.02 -9.49 -3.57
N PRO A 33 -12.27 -8.18 -3.59
CA PRO A 33 -11.41 -7.22 -4.31
C PRO A 33 -10.08 -7.06 -3.55
N TYR A 34 -9.04 -7.76 -3.99
CA TYR A 34 -7.74 -7.79 -3.30
C TYR A 34 -7.07 -6.42 -3.19
N GLU A 35 -7.42 -5.49 -4.05
CA GLU A 35 -6.96 -4.10 -4.01
C GLU A 35 -7.30 -3.40 -2.68
N VAL A 36 -8.34 -3.85 -1.96
CA VAL A 36 -8.70 -3.33 -0.63
C VAL A 36 -7.61 -3.56 0.42
N ILE A 37 -6.71 -4.54 0.23
CA ILE A 37 -5.54 -4.75 1.09
C ILE A 37 -4.71 -3.46 1.19
N PHE A 38 -4.58 -2.72 0.10
CA PHE A 38 -3.81 -1.48 0.05
C PHE A 38 -4.49 -0.31 0.77
N PHE A 39 -5.82 -0.32 0.87
CA PHE A 39 -6.55 0.63 1.71
C PHE A 39 -6.18 0.50 3.19
N PHE A 40 -6.06 -0.72 3.70
CA PHE A 40 -5.63 -0.96 5.08
C PHE A 40 -4.19 -0.48 5.33
N SER A 41 -3.32 -0.52 4.32
CA SER A 41 -2.00 0.09 4.41
C SER A 41 -2.08 1.62 4.56
N GLY A 42 -2.94 2.29 3.80
CA GLY A 42 -3.20 3.72 3.96
C GLY A 42 -3.75 4.06 5.36
N LEU A 43 -4.65 3.22 5.86
CA LEU A 43 -5.18 3.35 7.23
C LEU A 43 -4.10 3.17 8.30
N SER A 44 -3.12 2.27 8.06
CA SER A 44 -1.94 2.12 8.92
C SER A 44 -1.16 3.43 9.06
N VAL A 45 -0.90 4.11 7.95
CA VAL A 45 -0.22 5.41 7.93
C VAL A 45 -0.98 6.45 8.76
N TYR A 46 -2.30 6.46 8.63
CA TYR A 46 -3.16 7.35 9.44
C TYR A 46 -2.98 7.10 10.93
N PHE A 47 -3.01 5.84 11.40
CA PHE A 47 -2.84 5.53 12.82
C PHE A 47 -1.44 5.90 13.35
N VAL A 48 -0.40 5.69 12.56
CA VAL A 48 0.97 6.13 12.91
C VAL A 48 1.02 7.64 13.08
N CYS A 49 0.42 8.40 12.16
CA CYS A 49 0.39 9.85 12.24
C CYS A 49 -0.48 10.36 13.40
N MET A 50 -1.59 9.67 13.70
CA MET A 50 -2.46 9.97 14.83
C MET A 50 -1.74 9.77 16.17
N ALA A 51 -1.08 8.64 16.37
CA ALA A 51 -0.29 8.36 17.56
C ALA A 51 0.85 9.38 17.73
N SER A 52 1.50 9.77 16.64
CA SER A 52 2.54 10.80 16.65
C SER A 52 2.01 12.18 17.08
N ARG A 53 0.79 12.55 16.67
CA ARG A 53 0.15 13.79 17.10
C ARG A 53 -0.15 13.75 18.60
N GLU A 54 -0.75 12.67 19.08
CA GLU A 54 -1.12 12.49 20.51
C GLU A 54 0.11 12.55 21.41
N ASN A 55 1.19 11.93 21.01
CA ASN A 55 2.47 11.92 21.74
C ASN A 55 3.31 13.19 21.53
N LYS A 56 2.85 14.17 20.72
CA LYS A 56 3.60 15.38 20.34
C LYS A 56 5.01 15.07 19.78
N ASP A 57 5.18 13.89 19.18
CA ASP A 57 6.46 13.38 18.72
C ASP A 57 7.14 14.29 17.70
N LEU A 58 6.36 14.89 16.79
CA LEU A 58 6.89 15.81 15.78
C LEU A 58 7.53 17.03 16.42
N SER A 59 6.85 17.66 17.40
CA SER A 59 7.34 18.82 18.12
C SER A 59 8.60 18.48 18.91
N PHE A 60 8.60 17.35 19.61
CA PHE A 60 9.76 16.86 20.36
C PHE A 60 10.97 16.62 19.43
N THR A 61 10.76 15.94 18.32
CA THR A 61 11.83 15.60 17.38
C THR A 61 12.41 16.85 16.70
N CYS A 62 11.57 17.85 16.42
CA CYS A 62 12.03 19.15 15.87
C CYS A 62 12.82 20.00 16.87
N ALA A 63 12.70 19.74 18.18
CA ALA A 63 13.50 20.41 19.21
C ALA A 63 14.91 19.81 19.37
N LEU A 64 15.15 18.61 18.81
CA LEU A 64 16.48 17.99 18.81
C LEU A 64 17.42 18.67 17.80
N PRO A 65 18.75 18.57 17.99
CA PRO A 65 19.74 19.15 17.06
C PRO A 65 19.87 18.31 15.79
N VAL A 66 18.75 18.17 15.04
CA VAL A 66 18.68 17.44 13.77
C VAL A 66 18.21 18.37 12.66
N LYS A 67 18.56 18.05 11.41
CA LYS A 67 18.04 18.80 10.26
C LYS A 67 16.52 18.61 10.19
N LYS A 68 15.76 19.71 10.16
CA LYS A 68 14.29 19.69 10.15
C LYS A 68 13.69 18.89 8.99
N GLU A 69 14.36 18.92 7.83
CA GLU A 69 13.96 18.14 6.64
C GLU A 69 14.11 16.61 6.84
N SER A 70 14.99 16.20 7.75
CA SER A 70 15.21 14.77 8.01
C SER A 70 14.08 14.11 8.81
N VAL A 71 13.27 14.90 9.50
CA VAL A 71 12.17 14.41 10.33
C VAL A 71 11.02 13.84 9.47
N PRO A 72 10.44 14.61 8.52
CA PRO A 72 9.43 14.06 7.62
C PRO A 72 9.99 12.93 6.75
N LEU A 73 11.22 13.06 6.29
CA LEU A 73 11.85 12.03 5.45
C LEU A 73 11.98 10.68 6.18
N ALA A 74 12.33 10.69 7.47
CA ALA A 74 12.42 9.45 8.25
C ALA A 74 11.08 8.74 8.37
N ARG A 75 9.98 9.47 8.53
CA ARG A 75 8.62 8.93 8.58
C ARG A 75 8.15 8.40 7.23
N ILE A 76 8.40 9.15 6.16
CA ILE A 76 8.10 8.69 4.81
C ILE A 76 8.85 7.40 4.52
N LEU A 77 10.15 7.32 4.83
CA LEU A 77 10.94 6.11 4.64
C LEU A 77 10.42 4.91 5.47
N MET A 78 10.02 5.13 6.72
CA MET A 78 9.38 4.07 7.52
C MET A 78 8.10 3.56 6.83
N THR A 79 7.25 4.47 6.37
CA THR A 79 6.02 4.12 5.64
C THR A 79 6.33 3.33 4.37
N VAL A 80 7.27 3.80 3.56
CA VAL A 80 7.72 3.12 2.34
C VAL A 80 8.21 1.70 2.63
N ILE A 81 8.99 1.51 3.68
CA ILE A 81 9.47 0.19 4.10
C ILE A 81 8.30 -0.74 4.45
N LEU A 82 7.31 -0.27 5.23
CA LEU A 82 6.12 -1.06 5.57
C LEU A 82 5.29 -1.41 4.33
N GLN A 83 5.13 -0.47 3.41
CA GLN A 83 4.41 -0.69 2.16
C GLN A 83 5.16 -1.68 1.24
N CYS A 84 6.47 -1.59 1.15
CA CYS A 84 7.28 -2.58 0.42
C CYS A 84 7.16 -3.98 1.04
N VAL A 85 7.18 -4.09 2.37
CA VAL A 85 6.95 -5.37 3.06
C VAL A 85 5.56 -5.92 2.74
N LEU A 86 4.51 -5.08 2.75
CA LEU A 86 3.16 -5.50 2.37
C LEU A 86 3.10 -6.01 0.92
N LEU A 87 3.70 -5.28 -0.03
CA LEU A 87 3.75 -5.70 -1.44
C LEU A 87 4.47 -7.04 -1.60
N LEU A 88 5.60 -7.24 -0.92
CA LEU A 88 6.32 -8.50 -0.90
C LEU A 88 5.47 -9.62 -0.31
N LEU A 89 4.79 -9.39 0.83
CA LEU A 89 3.89 -10.36 1.43
C LEU A 89 2.72 -10.70 0.48
N THR A 90 2.18 -9.72 -0.22
CA THR A 90 1.11 -9.96 -1.21
C THR A 90 1.58 -10.85 -2.35
N ILE A 91 2.82 -10.67 -2.85
CA ILE A 91 3.42 -11.54 -3.87
C ILE A 91 3.61 -12.96 -3.31
N ILE A 92 4.17 -13.08 -2.09
CA ILE A 92 4.41 -14.39 -1.45
C ILE A 92 3.08 -15.13 -1.24
N MET A 93 2.07 -14.46 -0.68
CA MET A 93 0.76 -15.08 -0.47
C MET A 93 0.07 -15.44 -1.79
N GLY A 94 0.25 -14.63 -2.82
CA GLY A 94 -0.25 -14.92 -4.17
C GLY A 94 0.40 -16.16 -4.77
N THR A 95 1.74 -16.30 -4.67
CA THR A 95 2.45 -17.50 -5.15
C THR A 95 2.09 -18.75 -4.35
N ILE A 96 1.91 -18.65 -3.04
CA ILE A 96 1.43 -19.75 -2.19
C ILE A 96 0.03 -20.19 -2.65
N LYS A 97 -0.87 -19.23 -2.89
CA LYS A 97 -2.21 -19.50 -3.41
C LYS A 97 -2.16 -20.23 -4.75
N GLU A 98 -1.29 -19.80 -5.67
CA GLU A 98 -1.10 -20.42 -6.98
C GLU A 98 -0.59 -21.87 -6.86
N CYS A 99 0.27 -22.17 -5.87
CA CYS A 99 0.78 -23.52 -5.64
C CYS A 99 -0.24 -24.47 -4.98
N ILE A 100 -1.16 -23.94 -4.17
CA ILE A 100 -2.11 -24.76 -3.41
C ILE A 100 -3.41 -25.00 -4.17
N LEU A 101 -3.90 -23.98 -4.90
CA LEU A 101 -5.23 -24.02 -5.53
C LEU A 101 -5.15 -24.44 -7.00
N PRO A 102 -6.14 -25.23 -7.48
CA PRO A 102 -6.26 -25.56 -8.90
C PRO A 102 -6.47 -24.29 -9.74
N VAL A 103 -6.12 -24.38 -11.03
CA VAL A 103 -6.12 -23.25 -11.97
C VAL A 103 -7.45 -22.50 -12.00
N ASP A 104 -8.57 -23.21 -11.92
CA ASP A 104 -9.92 -22.62 -11.97
C ASP A 104 -10.19 -21.71 -10.77
N MET A 105 -9.56 -21.96 -9.61
CA MET A 105 -9.69 -21.16 -8.40
C MET A 105 -8.66 -20.02 -8.27
N GLN A 106 -7.73 -19.91 -9.21
CA GLN A 106 -6.75 -18.84 -9.22
C GLN A 106 -7.32 -17.52 -9.79
N TYR A 107 -8.38 -17.60 -10.57
CA TYR A 107 -9.05 -16.41 -11.11
C TYR A 107 -9.87 -15.68 -10.04
N ASN A 108 -9.80 -14.34 -10.07
CA ASN A 108 -10.64 -13.51 -9.22
C ASN A 108 -11.84 -12.98 -10.03
N ALA A 109 -13.03 -13.17 -9.50
CA ALA A 109 -14.26 -12.70 -10.16
C ALA A 109 -14.45 -11.18 -10.04
N VAL A 110 -13.91 -10.55 -8.99
CA VAL A 110 -14.21 -9.15 -8.65
C VAL A 110 -13.11 -8.18 -9.09
N GLY A 111 -11.84 -8.58 -8.96
CA GLY A 111 -10.68 -7.71 -9.25
C GLY A 111 -9.55 -8.46 -9.95
N ILE A 112 -8.34 -7.94 -9.83
CA ILE A 112 -7.13 -8.62 -10.30
C ILE A 112 -6.85 -9.83 -9.39
N SER A 113 -6.42 -10.94 -9.98
CA SER A 113 -6.01 -12.13 -9.21
C SER A 113 -4.78 -11.85 -8.36
N ALA A 114 -4.53 -12.74 -7.40
CA ALA A 114 -3.39 -12.68 -6.51
C ALA A 114 -2.08 -13.05 -7.22
N ASN A 115 -1.57 -12.15 -8.02
CA ASN A 115 -0.37 -12.31 -8.84
C ASN A 115 0.53 -11.07 -8.77
N ILE A 116 1.63 -11.08 -9.50
CA ILE A 116 2.58 -9.94 -9.53
C ILE A 116 1.95 -8.65 -10.08
N ALA A 117 0.92 -8.73 -10.96
CA ALA A 117 0.23 -7.55 -11.44
C ALA A 117 -0.58 -6.86 -10.34
N LEU A 118 -1.13 -7.63 -9.39
CA LEU A 118 -1.80 -7.08 -8.21
C LEU A 118 -0.82 -6.24 -7.36
N ALA A 119 0.42 -6.72 -7.17
CA ALA A 119 1.44 -5.96 -6.45
C ALA A 119 1.83 -4.68 -7.20
N GLY A 120 1.92 -4.72 -8.53
CA GLY A 120 2.15 -3.53 -9.36
C GLY A 120 1.02 -2.50 -9.23
N ASN A 121 -0.22 -2.96 -9.32
CA ASN A 121 -1.39 -2.11 -9.08
C ASN A 121 -1.41 -1.55 -7.65
N GLY A 122 -1.03 -2.37 -6.67
CA GLY A 122 -0.88 -1.95 -5.28
C GLY A 122 0.18 -0.87 -5.10
N ALA A 123 1.33 -1.00 -5.75
CA ALA A 123 2.37 0.02 -5.75
C ALA A 123 1.86 1.35 -6.31
N LEU A 124 1.14 1.33 -7.44
CA LEU A 124 0.50 2.51 -8.03
C LEU A 124 -0.47 3.16 -7.05
N ILE A 125 -1.38 2.39 -6.46
CA ILE A 125 -2.39 2.87 -5.51
C ILE A 125 -1.72 3.50 -4.28
N LEU A 126 -0.69 2.86 -3.71
CA LEU A 126 0.04 3.35 -2.55
C LEU A 126 0.89 4.58 -2.88
N GLY A 127 1.49 4.64 -4.07
CA GLY A 127 2.20 5.83 -4.56
C GLY A 127 1.28 7.04 -4.64
N CYS A 128 0.11 6.89 -5.27
CA CYS A 128 -0.89 7.95 -5.33
C CYS A 128 -1.38 8.39 -3.94
N PHE A 129 -1.56 7.44 -3.02
CA PHE A 129 -1.90 7.76 -1.62
C PHE A 129 -0.81 8.62 -0.97
N ASN A 130 0.45 8.21 -1.07
CA ASN A 130 1.57 8.91 -0.46
C ASN A 130 1.73 10.33 -1.02
N LEU A 131 1.56 10.49 -2.34
CA LEU A 131 1.63 11.79 -3.03
C LEU A 131 0.57 12.78 -2.55
N VAL A 132 -0.60 12.32 -2.16
CA VAL A 132 -1.67 13.19 -1.65
C VAL A 132 -1.56 13.37 -0.14
N PHE A 133 -1.34 12.27 0.59
CA PHE A 133 -1.38 12.27 2.05
C PHE A 133 -0.23 13.09 2.67
N PHE A 134 1.02 12.82 2.31
CA PHE A 134 2.16 13.44 2.99
C PHE A 134 2.26 14.95 2.80
N PRO A 135 2.11 15.52 1.60
CA PRO A 135 2.14 16.98 1.44
C PRO A 135 1.03 17.69 2.23
N LEU A 136 -0.17 17.13 2.24
CA LEU A 136 -1.29 17.69 3.00
C LEU A 136 -1.08 17.54 4.51
N TYR A 137 -0.56 16.39 4.97
CA TYR A 137 -0.27 16.14 6.37
C TYR A 137 0.79 17.11 6.92
N TYR A 138 1.92 17.28 6.23
CA TYR A 138 2.98 18.17 6.71
C TYR A 138 2.63 19.65 6.60
N ARG A 139 1.63 20.00 5.79
CA ARG A 139 1.10 21.38 5.75
C ARG A 139 0.30 21.73 7.01
N SER A 140 -0.39 20.78 7.61
CA SER A 140 -1.21 20.95 8.80
C SER A 140 -1.22 19.69 9.67
N PRO A 141 -0.12 19.39 10.40
CA PRO A 141 0.04 18.11 11.12
C PRO A 141 -0.99 17.86 12.22
N GLU A 142 -1.62 18.93 12.73
CA GLU A 142 -2.67 18.83 13.75
C GLU A 142 -4.01 18.32 13.19
N LYS A 143 -4.28 18.57 11.90
CA LYS A 143 -5.55 18.24 11.24
C LYS A 143 -5.42 16.98 10.37
N ILE A 144 -5.05 15.84 10.96
CA ILE A 144 -4.76 14.59 10.24
C ILE A 144 -5.96 14.05 9.46
N GLY A 145 -7.18 14.34 9.91
CA GLY A 145 -8.40 13.84 9.27
C GLY A 145 -8.58 14.33 7.83
N VAL A 146 -8.25 15.59 7.54
CA VAL A 146 -8.41 16.16 6.19
C VAL A 146 -7.47 15.52 5.16
N PRO A 147 -6.15 15.40 5.41
CA PRO A 147 -5.24 14.66 4.54
C PRO A 147 -5.68 13.21 4.31
N PHE A 148 -6.13 12.55 5.36
CA PHE A 148 -6.56 11.16 5.27
C PHE A 148 -7.83 11.00 4.43
N VAL A 149 -8.85 11.83 4.66
CA VAL A 149 -10.09 11.76 3.86
C VAL A 149 -9.80 12.03 2.38
N ALA A 150 -8.98 13.02 2.06
CA ALA A 150 -8.61 13.30 0.67
C ALA A 150 -7.88 12.12 0.02
N ALA A 151 -6.87 11.56 0.70
CA ALA A 151 -6.11 10.42 0.19
C ALA A 151 -6.96 9.13 0.14
N ALA A 152 -7.82 8.88 1.13
CA ALA A 152 -8.73 7.73 1.16
C ALA A 152 -9.78 7.81 0.04
N THR A 153 -10.32 8.99 -0.25
CA THR A 153 -11.23 9.19 -1.38
C THR A 153 -10.56 8.83 -2.70
N LEU A 154 -9.31 9.27 -2.90
CA LEU A 154 -8.54 8.88 -4.08
C LEU A 154 -8.33 7.36 -4.14
N LEU A 155 -7.99 6.72 -3.02
CA LEU A 155 -7.86 5.27 -2.93
C LEU A 155 -9.15 4.56 -3.35
N PHE A 156 -10.30 4.97 -2.81
CA PHE A 156 -11.59 4.38 -3.18
C PHE A 156 -11.90 4.54 -4.67
N LEU A 157 -11.59 5.69 -5.24
CA LEU A 157 -11.78 5.92 -6.68
C LEU A 157 -10.88 5.01 -7.51
N LEU A 158 -9.60 4.84 -7.12
CA LEU A 158 -8.67 3.95 -7.82
C LEU A 158 -9.08 2.48 -7.70
N ILE A 159 -9.45 2.02 -6.51
CA ILE A 159 -9.93 0.65 -6.29
C ILE A 159 -11.22 0.41 -7.09
N GLY A 160 -12.17 1.33 -7.03
CA GLY A 160 -13.40 1.26 -7.82
C GLY A 160 -13.13 1.23 -9.32
N ALA A 161 -12.19 2.04 -9.80
CA ALA A 161 -11.77 2.03 -11.20
C ALA A 161 -11.17 0.66 -11.60
N CYS A 162 -10.33 0.05 -10.76
CA CYS A 162 -9.78 -1.29 -11.02
C CYS A 162 -10.87 -2.35 -11.12
N VAL A 163 -11.85 -2.32 -10.23
CA VAL A 163 -13.01 -3.22 -10.27
C VAL A 163 -13.86 -2.99 -11.54
N CYS A 164 -14.11 -1.73 -11.90
CA CYS A 164 -14.83 -1.42 -13.13
C CYS A 164 -14.08 -1.86 -14.39
N LEU A 165 -12.76 -1.62 -14.44
CA LEU A 165 -11.91 -2.02 -15.57
C LEU A 165 -11.88 -3.54 -15.76
N ARG A 166 -12.01 -4.31 -14.68
CA ARG A 166 -12.14 -5.78 -14.74
C ARG A 166 -13.33 -6.20 -15.61
N TRP A 167 -14.44 -5.47 -15.57
CA TRP A 167 -15.67 -5.79 -16.31
C TRP A 167 -15.72 -5.19 -17.71
N THR A 168 -14.96 -4.13 -17.97
CA THR A 168 -15.05 -3.36 -19.22
C THR A 168 -13.90 -3.61 -20.18
N VAL A 169 -12.70 -3.98 -19.66
CA VAL A 169 -11.47 -4.07 -20.45
C VAL A 169 -10.92 -5.49 -20.45
N PRO A 170 -10.82 -6.17 -21.61
CA PRO A 170 -10.28 -7.54 -21.72
C PRO A 170 -8.88 -7.70 -21.12
N LEU A 171 -8.05 -6.66 -21.17
CA LEU A 171 -6.72 -6.66 -20.57
C LEU A 171 -6.76 -7.02 -19.08
N PHE A 172 -7.71 -6.46 -18.32
CA PHE A 172 -7.87 -6.73 -16.90
C PHE A 172 -8.53 -8.08 -16.63
N SER A 173 -9.45 -8.52 -17.48
CA SER A 173 -10.19 -9.76 -17.30
C SER A 173 -9.42 -11.01 -17.72
N GLU A 174 -8.60 -10.92 -18.75
CA GLU A 174 -7.96 -12.07 -19.37
C GLU A 174 -6.44 -12.07 -19.18
N VAL A 175 -5.79 -10.92 -19.37
CA VAL A 175 -4.32 -10.83 -19.38
C VAL A 175 -3.75 -10.66 -17.97
N LEU A 176 -4.32 -9.74 -17.16
CA LEU A 176 -3.84 -9.46 -15.81
C LEU A 176 -4.43 -10.39 -14.75
N ASN A 177 -5.48 -11.14 -15.09
CA ASN A 177 -6.11 -12.10 -14.19
C ASN A 177 -5.47 -13.49 -14.31
N GLY A 178 -5.76 -14.41 -13.36
CA GLY A 178 -5.17 -15.75 -13.31
C GLY A 178 -3.77 -15.81 -12.69
N GLY A 179 -3.17 -17.01 -12.70
CA GLY A 179 -1.86 -17.27 -12.11
C GLY A 179 -0.71 -16.54 -12.81
N ASN A 180 0.45 -16.51 -12.17
CA ASN A 180 1.65 -15.83 -12.71
C ASN A 180 2.18 -16.48 -13.99
N THR A 181 1.94 -17.75 -14.20
CA THR A 181 2.40 -18.51 -15.38
C THR A 181 1.76 -18.03 -16.68
N PHE A 182 0.52 -17.49 -16.61
CA PHE A 182 -0.18 -16.96 -17.78
C PHE A 182 0.16 -15.49 -17.98
N HIS A 183 0.54 -15.11 -19.21
CA HIS A 183 0.86 -13.74 -19.61
C HIS A 183 1.89 -13.03 -18.69
N PHE A 184 2.91 -13.77 -18.24
CA PHE A 184 3.92 -13.27 -17.29
C PHE A 184 4.53 -11.93 -17.70
N GLY A 185 4.86 -11.76 -19.00
CA GLY A 185 5.41 -10.50 -19.52
C GLY A 185 4.51 -9.29 -19.27
N ALA A 186 3.22 -9.40 -19.54
CA ALA A 186 2.27 -8.30 -19.30
C ALA A 186 2.08 -8.00 -17.79
N LYS A 187 2.09 -9.03 -16.95
CA LYS A 187 2.02 -8.86 -15.50
C LYS A 187 3.28 -8.22 -14.93
N PHE A 188 4.44 -8.58 -15.48
CA PHE A 188 5.71 -7.97 -15.11
C PHE A 188 5.81 -6.51 -15.55
N THR A 189 5.28 -6.16 -16.74
CA THR A 189 5.20 -4.75 -17.15
C THR A 189 4.26 -3.95 -16.24
N ALA A 190 3.13 -4.50 -15.82
CA ALA A 190 2.24 -3.87 -14.85
C ALA A 190 2.94 -3.63 -13.51
N LEU A 191 3.74 -4.62 -13.03
CA LEU A 191 4.56 -4.45 -11.84
C LEU A 191 5.58 -3.32 -12.00
N SER A 192 6.34 -3.31 -13.10
CA SER A 192 7.40 -2.31 -13.33
C SER A 192 6.83 -0.90 -13.45
N VAL A 193 5.69 -0.72 -14.11
CA VAL A 193 5.00 0.57 -14.22
C VAL A 193 4.52 1.03 -12.83
N GLY A 194 3.87 0.14 -12.06
CA GLY A 194 3.40 0.46 -10.71
C GLY A 194 4.55 0.86 -9.77
N VAL A 195 5.63 0.10 -9.77
CA VAL A 195 6.84 0.40 -8.97
C VAL A 195 7.51 1.69 -9.45
N GLY A 196 7.55 1.95 -10.76
CA GLY A 196 8.08 3.18 -11.32
C GLY A 196 7.31 4.43 -10.85
N ILE A 197 5.99 4.38 -10.85
CA ILE A 197 5.13 5.47 -10.34
C ILE A 197 5.28 5.61 -8.82
N TYR A 198 5.44 4.50 -8.09
CA TYR A 198 5.66 4.53 -6.64
C TYR A 198 7.00 5.19 -6.26
N ALA A 199 8.02 5.01 -7.08
CA ALA A 199 9.38 5.54 -6.85
C ALA A 199 9.57 6.99 -7.31
N ALA A 200 8.69 7.50 -8.18
CA ALA A 200 8.73 8.87 -8.70
C ALA A 200 8.20 9.89 -7.69
#